data_f71bb5844708d8d0e998d01f8061557d
#
_entry.id   f71bb5844708d8d0e998d01f8061557d
#
_cell.length_a   1.000
_cell.length_b   1.000
_cell.length_c   1.000
_cell.angle_alpha   90.00
_cell.angle_beta   90.00
_cell.angle_gamma   90.00
#
_symmetry.space_group_name_H-M   'P 1'
#
loop_
_entity.id
_entity.type
_entity.pdbx_description
1 polymer ?
#
loop_
_entity_poly.entity_id
_entity_poly.type
_entity_poly.pdbx_seq_one_letter_code
_entity_poly.pdbx_strand_id
1 'polypeptide(L)'
;MCIRDRLMSGRDVAIAAMLGAEEFGFATAPLVTLGCVMMRVCNLDTCPVGVATQNPELRKKFAGKPEYVINFMKFIAQELREYMAKLGVATVDELVGRTDLLKPNEKAAEKHVDLSRILGYKYDPAQKMDYNHKNVYDFKLEQTADMKVLMKELMPALEKKQKKSIQLDVTNIDRTFGT
;
A
#
# COMPACT_ATOMS: atom_id res chain seq x y z
N MET A 1 -8.97 2.80 3.67
CA MET A 1 -8.44 2.81 2.28
C MET A 1 -6.92 2.86 2.32
N CYS A 2 -6.26 1.99 1.58
CA CYS A 2 -4.79 1.92 1.53
C CYS A 2 -4.31 2.62 0.25
N ILE A 3 -3.56 3.72 0.37
CA ILE A 3 -2.98 4.40 -0.80
C ILE A 3 -1.53 3.96 -0.94
N ARG A 4 -1.22 3.30 -2.05
CA ARG A 4 0.12 2.82 -2.39
C ARG A 4 0.70 3.65 -3.52
N ASP A 5 2.03 3.82 -3.45
CA ASP A 5 2.86 4.43 -4.47
C ASP A 5 2.54 5.91 -4.77
N ARG A 6 3.58 6.68 -5.07
CA ARG A 6 3.55 8.13 -5.28
C ARG A 6 3.32 9.02 -4.07
N LEU A 7 3.21 8.48 -2.84
CA LEU A 7 3.36 9.33 -1.66
C LEU A 7 4.85 9.67 -1.50
N MET A 8 5.17 10.93 -1.64
CA MET A 8 6.56 11.40 -1.62
C MET A 8 6.80 12.52 -0.59
N SER A 9 5.73 13.06 -0.02
CA SER A 9 5.77 14.19 0.90
C SER A 9 4.72 14.07 2.02
N GLY A 10 4.88 14.82 3.09
CA GLY A 10 3.87 14.92 4.14
C GLY A 10 2.57 15.55 3.63
N ARG A 11 2.65 16.41 2.62
CA ARG A 11 1.49 16.97 1.93
C ARG A 11 0.67 15.88 1.24
N ASP A 12 1.33 14.94 0.55
CA ASP A 12 0.64 13.85 -0.12
C ASP A 12 -0.08 12.95 0.89
N VAL A 13 0.56 12.68 2.04
CA VAL A 13 -0.04 11.94 3.15
C VAL A 13 -1.25 12.67 3.71
N ALA A 14 -1.16 13.99 3.93
CA ALA A 14 -2.29 14.79 4.41
C ALA A 14 -3.48 14.74 3.45
N ILE A 15 -3.24 14.89 2.15
CA ILE A 15 -4.29 14.80 1.12
C ILE A 15 -4.90 13.40 1.11
N ALA A 16 -4.07 12.36 1.17
CA ALA A 16 -4.54 10.97 1.19
C ALA A 16 -5.42 10.69 2.43
N ALA A 17 -5.01 11.17 3.62
CA ALA A 17 -5.80 11.07 4.83
C ALA A 17 -7.15 11.79 4.68
N MET A 18 -7.15 13.03 4.19
CA MET A 18 -8.39 13.79 3.95
C MET A 18 -9.32 13.09 2.95
N LEU A 19 -8.78 12.29 2.03
CA LEU A 19 -9.56 11.43 1.11
C LEU A 19 -9.98 10.10 1.73
N GLY A 20 -9.69 9.86 3.01
CA GLY A 20 -10.12 8.68 3.75
C GLY A 20 -9.08 7.56 3.85
N ALA A 21 -7.80 7.83 3.60
CA ALA A 21 -6.74 6.84 3.83
C ALA A 21 -6.38 6.79 5.33
N GLU A 22 -6.29 5.59 5.86
CA GLU A 22 -5.90 5.28 7.24
C GLU A 22 -4.51 4.63 7.29
N GLU A 23 -4.08 4.00 6.18
CA GLU A 23 -2.78 3.37 6.02
C GLU A 23 -2.08 3.90 4.78
N PHE A 24 -0.76 4.12 4.89
CA PHE A 24 0.04 4.76 3.86
C PHE A 24 1.20 3.85 3.44
N GLY A 25 1.17 3.39 2.19
CA GLY A 25 2.25 2.59 1.62
C GLY A 25 3.24 3.45 0.84
N PHE A 26 4.53 3.24 1.08
CA PHE A 26 5.61 3.91 0.37
C PHE A 26 6.46 2.86 -0.36
N ALA A 27 6.67 3.04 -1.65
CA ALA A 27 7.51 2.16 -2.44
C ALA A 27 8.63 2.93 -3.16
N THR A 28 8.26 3.80 -4.07
CA THR A 28 9.22 4.55 -4.90
C THR A 28 10.09 5.50 -4.09
N ALA A 29 9.51 6.23 -3.15
CA ALA A 29 10.24 7.22 -2.37
C ALA A 29 11.37 6.62 -1.52
N PRO A 30 11.15 5.54 -0.73
CA PRO A 30 12.23 4.83 -0.04
C PRO A 30 13.29 4.27 -0.98
N LEU A 31 12.90 3.75 -2.16
CA LEU A 31 13.86 3.25 -3.14
C LEU A 31 14.76 4.36 -3.69
N VAL A 32 14.19 5.52 -4.03
CA VAL A 32 14.96 6.69 -4.49
C VAL A 32 15.90 7.17 -3.38
N THR A 33 15.44 7.18 -2.14
CA THR A 33 16.25 7.54 -0.97
C THR A 33 17.46 6.60 -0.79
N LEU A 34 17.32 5.33 -1.20
CA LEU A 34 18.41 4.35 -1.21
C LEU A 34 19.30 4.42 -2.45
N GLY A 35 19.06 5.38 -3.37
CA GLY A 35 19.87 5.59 -4.57
C GLY A 35 19.28 4.99 -5.85
N CYS A 36 18.02 4.56 -5.86
CA CYS A 36 17.38 4.10 -7.09
C CYS A 36 17.24 5.23 -8.10
N VAL A 37 17.73 5.02 -9.30
CA VAL A 37 17.70 5.99 -10.43
C VAL A 37 16.51 5.76 -11.38
N MET A 38 15.56 4.93 -11.02
CA MET A 38 14.31 4.70 -11.72
C MET A 38 14.43 4.21 -13.17
N MET A 39 15.48 3.48 -13.49
CA MET A 39 15.71 2.95 -14.85
C MET A 39 14.73 1.85 -15.28
N ARG A 40 13.93 1.31 -14.34
CA ARG A 40 12.88 0.30 -14.61
C ARG A 40 13.40 -1.01 -15.25
N VAL A 41 14.65 -1.39 -14.98
CA VAL A 41 15.28 -2.64 -15.44
C VAL A 41 15.38 -3.70 -14.33
N CYS A 42 14.64 -3.55 -13.25
CA CYS A 42 14.70 -4.44 -12.08
C CYS A 42 14.33 -5.88 -12.43
N ASN A 43 13.38 -6.06 -13.34
CA ASN A 43 12.94 -7.38 -13.80
C ASN A 43 13.98 -8.12 -14.64
N LEU A 44 15.03 -7.44 -15.11
CA LEU A 44 16.11 -8.01 -15.90
C LEU A 44 17.34 -8.37 -15.06
N ASP A 45 17.29 -8.17 -13.75
CA ASP A 45 18.43 -8.35 -12.83
C ASP A 45 19.66 -7.48 -13.18
N THR A 46 19.46 -6.37 -13.88
CA THR A 46 20.51 -5.48 -14.40
C THR A 46 20.52 -4.11 -13.73
N CYS A 47 20.07 -4.02 -12.48
CA CYS A 47 19.99 -2.74 -11.76
C CYS A 47 21.38 -2.09 -11.65
N PRO A 48 21.64 -0.92 -12.31
CA PRO A 48 22.97 -0.33 -12.40
C PRO A 48 23.51 0.21 -11.08
N VAL A 49 22.62 0.46 -10.12
CA VAL A 49 22.95 1.00 -8.78
C VAL A 49 22.86 -0.06 -7.67
N GLY A 50 22.59 -1.31 -8.01
CA GLY A 50 22.63 -2.42 -7.06
C GLY A 50 21.46 -2.52 -6.07
N VAL A 51 20.42 -1.68 -6.19
CA VAL A 51 19.28 -1.68 -5.26
C VAL A 51 18.40 -2.93 -5.42
N ALA A 52 18.16 -3.36 -6.66
CA ALA A 52 17.25 -4.46 -6.97
C ALA A 52 17.90 -5.41 -7.97
N THR A 53 18.89 -6.17 -7.52
CA THR A 53 19.60 -7.18 -8.33
C THR A 53 20.20 -8.25 -7.43
N GLN A 54 20.30 -9.47 -7.94
CA GLN A 54 21.04 -10.57 -7.33
C GLN A 54 22.46 -10.72 -7.89
N ASN A 55 22.78 -10.00 -8.98
CA ASN A 55 24.12 -10.01 -9.58
C ASN A 55 25.16 -9.48 -8.57
N PRO A 56 26.20 -10.29 -8.19
CA PRO A 56 27.17 -9.92 -7.16
C PRO A 56 27.96 -8.63 -7.49
N GLU A 57 28.30 -8.41 -8.77
CA GLU A 57 29.06 -7.23 -9.18
C GLU A 57 28.22 -5.96 -9.13
N LEU A 58 26.95 -6.05 -9.48
CA LEU A 58 26.05 -4.91 -9.40
C LEU A 58 25.69 -4.59 -7.94
N ARG A 59 25.53 -5.61 -7.09
CA ARG A 59 25.27 -5.42 -5.65
C ARG A 59 26.38 -4.64 -4.94
N LYS A 60 27.62 -4.77 -5.36
CA LYS A 60 28.76 -4.00 -4.81
C LYS A 60 28.59 -2.49 -5.00
N LYS A 61 27.78 -2.06 -5.97
CA LYS A 61 27.52 -0.64 -6.24
C LYS A 61 26.46 -0.03 -5.31
N PHE A 62 25.77 -0.85 -4.52
CA PHE A 62 24.74 -0.37 -3.61
C PHE A 62 25.36 0.46 -2.48
N ALA A 63 25.02 1.74 -2.44
CA ALA A 63 25.52 2.72 -1.46
C ALA A 63 24.43 3.19 -0.47
N GLY A 64 23.23 2.62 -0.54
CA GLY A 64 22.12 2.97 0.34
C GLY A 64 22.38 2.58 1.79
N LYS A 65 21.88 3.40 2.73
CA LYS A 65 21.96 3.15 4.18
C LYS A 65 20.57 3.21 4.79
N PRO A 66 20.26 2.40 5.82
CA PRO A 66 18.97 2.43 6.51
C PRO A 66 18.62 3.82 7.06
N GLU A 67 19.64 4.56 7.53
CA GLU A 67 19.47 5.90 8.09
C GLU A 67 18.84 6.89 7.11
N TYR A 68 19.10 6.73 5.81
CA TYR A 68 18.53 7.60 4.78
C TYR A 68 17.01 7.43 4.73
N VAL A 69 16.51 6.20 4.78
CA VAL A 69 15.07 5.92 4.81
C VAL A 69 14.45 6.39 6.12
N ILE A 70 15.11 6.13 7.25
CA ILE A 70 14.63 6.57 8.57
C ILE A 70 14.49 8.08 8.60
N ASN A 71 15.50 8.83 8.16
CA ASN A 71 15.46 10.28 8.13
C ASN A 71 14.38 10.80 7.17
N PHE A 72 14.28 10.21 5.99
CA PHE A 72 13.26 10.57 5.03
C PHE A 72 11.84 10.40 5.60
N MET A 73 11.56 9.28 6.27
CA MET A 73 10.26 9.05 6.91
C MET A 73 10.00 10.02 8.07
N LYS A 74 11.02 10.38 8.84
CA LYS A 74 10.90 11.43 9.86
C LYS A 74 10.57 12.80 9.24
N PHE A 75 11.15 13.13 8.10
CA PHE A 75 10.84 14.39 7.40
C PHE A 75 9.40 14.41 6.88
N ILE A 76 8.92 13.29 6.30
CA ILE A 76 7.51 13.16 5.91
C ILE A 76 6.59 13.36 7.12
N ALA A 77 6.89 12.70 8.24
CA ALA A 77 6.08 12.83 9.45
C ALA A 77 6.10 14.26 10.02
N GLN A 78 7.25 14.93 9.98
CA GLN A 78 7.36 16.32 10.42
C GLN A 78 6.57 17.26 9.50
N GLU A 79 6.70 17.11 8.19
CA GLU A 79 5.94 17.90 7.22
C GLU A 79 4.42 17.69 7.39
N LEU A 80 3.99 16.44 7.60
CA LEU A 80 2.58 16.12 7.89
C LEU A 80 2.10 16.87 9.14
N ARG A 81 2.87 16.85 10.22
CA ARG A 81 2.54 17.58 11.46
C ARG A 81 2.38 19.08 11.22
N GLU A 82 3.23 19.68 10.38
CA GLU A 82 3.14 21.10 10.03
C GLU A 82 1.86 21.42 9.24
N TYR A 83 1.45 20.54 8.32
CA TYR A 83 0.16 20.68 7.64
C TYR A 83 -1.01 20.53 8.62
N MET A 84 -0.98 19.52 9.49
CA MET A 84 -2.01 19.32 10.50
C MET A 84 -2.14 20.53 11.43
N ALA A 85 -1.04 21.10 11.88
CA ALA A 85 -1.04 22.31 12.71
C ALA A 85 -1.68 23.50 11.98
N LYS A 86 -1.37 23.69 10.69
CA LYS A 86 -1.98 24.75 9.86
C LYS A 86 -3.48 24.55 9.65
N LEU A 87 -3.94 23.31 9.62
CA LEU A 87 -5.35 22.93 9.48
C LEU A 87 -6.10 22.92 10.81
N GLY A 88 -5.40 23.08 11.94
CA GLY A 88 -6.00 23.03 13.28
C GLY A 88 -6.44 21.64 13.72
N VAL A 89 -5.78 20.59 13.21
CA VAL A 89 -6.08 19.18 13.48
C VAL A 89 -4.97 18.57 14.34
N ALA A 90 -5.34 17.90 15.43
CA ALA A 90 -4.37 17.38 16.41
C ALA A 90 -3.88 15.97 16.07
N THR A 91 -4.73 15.10 15.52
CA THR A 91 -4.40 13.71 15.23
C THR A 91 -4.65 13.37 13.74
N VAL A 92 -4.01 12.32 13.23
CA VAL A 92 -4.26 11.84 11.86
C VAL A 92 -5.69 11.31 11.73
N ASP A 93 -6.22 10.67 12.77
CA ASP A 93 -7.59 10.15 12.78
C ASP A 93 -8.63 11.26 12.62
N GLU A 94 -8.38 12.44 13.22
CA GLU A 94 -9.23 13.62 13.01
C GLU A 94 -9.13 14.18 11.58
N LEU A 95 -8.04 13.90 10.87
CA LEU A 95 -7.83 14.32 9.48
C LEU A 95 -8.50 13.39 8.48
N VAL A 96 -8.72 12.11 8.84
CA VAL A 96 -9.29 11.10 7.95
C VAL A 96 -10.69 11.50 7.49
N GLY A 97 -10.89 11.51 6.18
CA GLY A 97 -12.19 11.84 5.57
C GLY A 97 -12.56 13.33 5.54
N ARG A 98 -11.68 14.24 5.99
CA ARG A 98 -11.91 15.68 6.02
C ARG A 98 -11.82 16.31 4.61
N THR A 99 -12.61 15.81 3.68
CA THR A 99 -12.69 16.34 2.31
C THR A 99 -13.16 17.80 2.25
N ASP A 100 -13.82 18.28 3.31
CA ASP A 100 -14.21 19.69 3.49
C ASP A 100 -13.01 20.65 3.53
N LEU A 101 -11.82 20.15 3.88
CA LEU A 101 -10.55 20.91 3.89
C LEU A 101 -9.84 20.91 2.53
N LEU A 102 -10.34 20.17 1.55
CA LEU A 102 -9.75 20.09 0.20
C LEU A 102 -10.48 21.02 -0.77
N LYS A 103 -9.69 21.64 -1.65
CA LYS A 103 -10.20 22.40 -2.79
C LYS A 103 -9.59 21.88 -4.08
N PRO A 104 -10.36 21.81 -5.18
CA PRO A 104 -9.80 21.52 -6.49
C PRO A 104 -8.71 22.52 -6.85
N ASN A 105 -7.65 22.06 -7.50
CA ASN A 105 -6.66 22.94 -8.08
C ASN A 105 -7.30 23.65 -9.29
N GLU A 106 -7.00 24.93 -9.50
CA GLU A 106 -7.46 25.73 -10.64
C GLU A 106 -7.19 25.03 -11.98
N LYS A 107 -6.02 24.41 -12.14
CA LYS A 107 -5.66 23.61 -13.33
C LYS A 107 -6.57 22.38 -13.54
N ALA A 108 -7.18 21.82 -12.50
CA ALA A 108 -8.14 20.73 -12.62
C ALA A 108 -9.49 21.25 -13.14
N ALA A 109 -9.89 22.45 -12.70
CA ALA A 109 -11.08 23.12 -13.20
C ALA A 109 -10.94 23.46 -14.69
N GLU A 110 -9.78 23.95 -15.14
CA GLU A 110 -9.47 24.21 -16.56
C GLU A 110 -9.55 22.94 -17.44
N LYS A 111 -9.25 21.77 -16.86
CA LYS A 111 -9.33 20.48 -17.55
C LYS A 111 -10.73 19.83 -17.51
N HIS A 112 -11.73 20.53 -17.02
CA HIS A 112 -13.10 20.05 -16.87
C HIS A 112 -13.24 18.72 -16.10
N VAL A 113 -12.35 18.48 -15.12
CA VAL A 113 -12.41 17.30 -14.25
C VAL A 113 -13.43 17.57 -13.13
N ASP A 114 -14.53 16.85 -13.14
CA ASP A 114 -15.51 16.90 -12.06
C ASP A 114 -15.06 16.09 -10.84
N LEU A 115 -14.73 16.77 -9.75
CA LEU A 115 -14.33 16.20 -8.47
C LEU A 115 -15.46 16.21 -7.44
N SER A 116 -16.66 16.63 -7.81
CA SER A 116 -17.79 16.77 -6.87
C SER A 116 -18.14 15.49 -6.13
N ARG A 117 -18.04 14.33 -6.80
CA ARG A 117 -18.30 13.01 -6.19
C ARG A 117 -17.26 12.60 -5.15
N ILE A 118 -16.05 13.15 -5.23
CA ILE A 118 -14.94 12.86 -4.30
C ILE A 118 -14.94 13.88 -3.15
N LEU A 119 -15.11 15.17 -3.47
CA LEU A 119 -15.03 16.27 -2.52
C LEU A 119 -16.41 16.68 -1.93
N GLY A 120 -17.49 16.14 -2.46
CA GLY A 120 -18.86 16.46 -2.01
C GLY A 120 -19.31 15.73 -0.75
N TYR A 121 -18.46 14.90 -0.15
CA TYR A 121 -18.76 14.25 1.13
C TYR A 121 -18.89 15.30 2.22
N LYS A 122 -20.03 15.27 2.96
CA LYS A 122 -20.23 16.13 4.11
C LYS A 122 -19.61 15.45 5.34
N TYR A 123 -18.55 16.04 5.85
CA TYR A 123 -17.94 15.59 7.09
C TYR A 123 -18.95 15.73 8.25
N ASP A 124 -19.16 14.64 8.98
CA ASP A 124 -19.96 14.60 10.20
C ASP A 124 -19.03 14.35 11.40
N PRO A 125 -18.85 15.32 12.31
CA PRO A 125 -18.00 15.16 13.49
C PRO A 125 -18.45 14.03 14.43
N ALA A 126 -19.72 13.64 14.39
CA ALA A 126 -20.25 12.55 15.18
C ALA A 126 -19.92 11.16 14.61
N GLN A 127 -19.56 11.10 13.33
CA GLN A 127 -19.17 9.87 12.67
C GLN A 127 -17.69 9.62 12.93
N LYS A 128 -17.38 8.57 13.69
CA LYS A 128 -16.00 8.09 13.79
C LYS A 128 -15.55 7.52 12.46
N MET A 129 -14.48 8.11 11.91
CA MET A 129 -13.84 7.71 10.65
C MET A 129 -12.63 6.80 10.89
N ASP A 130 -12.49 6.25 12.10
CA ASP A 130 -11.43 5.33 12.48
C ASP A 130 -11.70 3.89 12.00
N TYR A 131 -10.64 3.12 11.90
CA TYR A 131 -10.71 1.71 11.56
C TYR A 131 -11.53 0.94 12.60
N ASN A 132 -12.60 0.31 12.17
CA ASN A 132 -13.44 -0.49 13.06
C ASN A 132 -12.89 -1.92 13.18
N HIS A 133 -12.12 -2.19 14.23
CA HIS A 133 -11.55 -3.50 14.52
C HIS A 133 -12.59 -4.64 14.69
N LYS A 134 -13.86 -4.30 14.88
CA LYS A 134 -14.95 -5.29 14.99
C LYS A 134 -15.41 -5.78 13.61
N ASN A 135 -15.20 -5.01 12.56
CA ASN A 135 -15.51 -5.40 11.20
C ASN A 135 -14.32 -6.13 10.56
N VAL A 136 -14.06 -7.33 11.05
CA VAL A 136 -13.07 -8.21 10.41
C VAL A 136 -13.63 -8.66 9.07
N TYR A 137 -12.89 -8.40 7.99
CA TYR A 137 -13.27 -8.89 6.67
C TYR A 137 -13.18 -10.42 6.65
N ASP A 138 -14.30 -11.06 6.35
CA ASP A 138 -14.34 -12.51 6.16
C ASP A 138 -13.82 -12.87 4.76
N PHE A 139 -12.61 -13.39 4.70
CA PHE A 139 -11.98 -13.85 3.46
C PHE A 139 -12.58 -15.14 2.92
N LYS A 140 -13.50 -15.77 3.65
CA LYS A 140 -14.14 -17.04 3.28
C LYS A 140 -13.13 -18.12 2.90
N LEU A 141 -12.06 -18.22 3.68
CA LEU A 141 -10.96 -19.14 3.40
C LEU A 141 -11.43 -20.60 3.33
N GLU A 142 -12.45 -20.96 4.09
CA GLU A 142 -13.09 -22.27 4.06
C GLU A 142 -13.74 -22.61 2.70
N GLN A 143 -13.95 -21.61 1.86
CA GLN A 143 -14.53 -21.76 0.52
C GLN A 143 -13.47 -21.91 -0.57
N THR A 144 -12.20 -21.72 -0.26
CA THR A 144 -11.11 -21.89 -1.22
C THR A 144 -10.98 -23.34 -1.69
N ALA A 145 -10.44 -23.55 -2.89
CA ALA A 145 -10.16 -24.87 -3.41
C ALA A 145 -9.14 -25.62 -2.54
N ASP A 146 -8.19 -24.89 -1.94
CA ASP A 146 -7.23 -25.45 -0.99
C ASP A 146 -7.94 -26.10 0.20
N MET A 147 -8.84 -25.40 0.86
CA MET A 147 -9.54 -25.92 2.03
C MET A 147 -10.58 -26.98 1.67
N LYS A 148 -11.28 -26.83 0.56
CA LYS A 148 -12.34 -27.79 0.15
C LYS A 148 -11.78 -29.08 -0.41
N VAL A 149 -10.66 -29.03 -1.13
CA VAL A 149 -10.14 -30.16 -1.88
C VAL A 149 -8.73 -30.55 -1.42
N LEU A 150 -7.73 -29.66 -1.53
CA LEU A 150 -6.35 -30.02 -1.24
C LEU A 150 -6.15 -30.52 0.18
N MET A 151 -6.63 -29.78 1.18
CA MET A 151 -6.47 -30.16 2.58
C MET A 151 -7.16 -31.50 2.88
N LYS A 152 -8.34 -31.74 2.33
CA LYS A 152 -9.07 -32.99 2.54
C LYS A 152 -8.41 -34.19 1.86
N GLU A 153 -7.91 -34.02 0.65
CA GLU A 153 -7.40 -35.08 -0.18
C GLU A 153 -5.91 -35.39 0.09
N LEU A 154 -5.09 -34.35 0.29
CA LEU A 154 -3.64 -34.52 0.39
C LEU A 154 -3.14 -34.65 1.82
N MET A 155 -3.76 -34.02 2.82
CA MET A 155 -3.30 -34.10 4.21
C MET A 155 -3.23 -35.55 4.76
N PRO A 156 -4.24 -36.40 4.54
CA PRO A 156 -4.16 -37.79 5.00
C PRO A 156 -3.02 -38.60 4.35
N ALA A 157 -2.68 -38.28 3.10
CA ALA A 157 -1.57 -38.94 2.42
C ALA A 157 -0.22 -38.44 2.91
N LEU A 158 -0.12 -37.13 3.21
CA LEU A 158 1.06 -36.48 3.76
C LEU A 158 1.39 -37.03 5.16
N GLU A 159 0.40 -37.17 6.03
CA GLU A 159 0.55 -37.77 7.36
C GLU A 159 1.04 -39.21 7.30
N LYS A 160 0.55 -39.97 6.33
CA LYS A 160 0.97 -41.38 6.09
C LYS A 160 2.24 -41.51 5.27
N LYS A 161 2.87 -40.36 4.85
CA LYS A 161 4.03 -40.33 3.96
C LYS A 161 3.84 -41.11 2.65
N GLN A 162 2.62 -41.05 2.09
CA GLN A 162 2.24 -41.73 0.86
C GLN A 162 2.22 -40.76 -0.30
N LYS A 163 2.62 -41.23 -1.49
CA LYS A 163 2.45 -40.45 -2.72
C LYS A 163 0.97 -40.42 -3.10
N LYS A 164 0.44 -39.26 -3.34
CA LYS A 164 -0.92 -39.06 -3.87
C LYS A 164 -0.86 -38.02 -5.00
N SER A 165 -1.59 -38.26 -6.06
CA SER A 165 -1.79 -37.34 -7.18
C SER A 165 -3.28 -37.07 -7.33
N ILE A 166 -3.64 -35.82 -7.50
CA ILE A 166 -5.00 -35.40 -7.77
C ILE A 166 -5.00 -34.50 -9.00
N GLN A 167 -6.09 -34.54 -9.73
CA GLN A 167 -6.31 -33.64 -10.87
C GLN A 167 -7.48 -32.72 -10.56
N LEU A 168 -7.31 -31.44 -10.77
CA LEU A 168 -8.30 -30.41 -10.47
C LEU A 168 -8.38 -29.42 -11.64
N ASP A 169 -9.57 -28.97 -11.91
CA ASP A 169 -9.80 -27.84 -12.80
C ASP A 169 -9.73 -26.55 -11.98
N VAL A 170 -8.79 -25.69 -12.31
CA VAL A 170 -8.59 -24.39 -11.65
C VAL A 170 -8.98 -23.25 -12.59
N THR A 171 -9.52 -22.19 -12.01
CA THR A 171 -9.95 -21.01 -12.73
C THR A 171 -9.17 -19.78 -12.27
N ASN A 172 -9.37 -18.63 -12.93
CA ASN A 172 -8.75 -17.36 -12.52
C ASN A 172 -9.20 -16.84 -11.14
N ILE A 173 -10.18 -17.48 -10.52
CA ILE A 173 -10.61 -17.19 -9.15
C ILE A 173 -9.66 -17.84 -8.14
N ASP A 174 -9.06 -18.97 -8.50
CA ASP A 174 -8.18 -19.79 -7.64
C ASP A 174 -6.72 -19.31 -7.67
N ARG A 175 -6.48 -18.01 -7.43
CA ARG A 175 -5.18 -17.34 -7.67
C ARG A 175 -4.03 -17.84 -6.80
N THR A 176 -4.31 -18.30 -5.59
CA THR A 176 -3.30 -18.71 -4.61
C THR A 176 -3.32 -20.21 -4.38
N PHE A 177 -3.88 -20.95 -5.33
CA PHE A 177 -4.06 -22.38 -5.23
C PHE A 177 -2.72 -23.13 -5.04
N GLY A 178 -2.63 -23.93 -4.00
CA GLY A 178 -1.44 -24.74 -3.72
C GLY A 178 -0.25 -24.01 -3.10
N THR A 179 -0.44 -22.80 -2.57
CA THR A 179 0.63 -22.01 -1.91
C THR A 179 0.70 -22.26 -0.41
#